data_9215118b47485c0d08c8beb9d08ecc3b
#
_entry.id   9215118b47485c0d08c8beb9d08ecc3b
#
_cell.length_a   1.000
_cell.length_b   1.000
_cell.length_c   1.000
_cell.angle_alpha   90.00
_cell.angle_beta   90.00
_cell.angle_gamma   90.00
#
_symmetry.space_group_name_H-M   'P 1'
#
loop_
_entity.id
_entity.type
_entity.pdbx_description
1 polymer ?
#
loop_
_entity_poly.entity_id
_entity_poly.type
_entity_poly.pdbx_seq_one_letter_code
_entity_poly.pdbx_strand_id
1 'polypeptide(L)'
;MMKKSTITCDMEGRIETMNVGAEEVFGYPKEELIGKKRVSIFSPGEIVLQNVEGWLKEAVKNGIYVGKTNFIRKNGEKFNAKITIRPTFANGKHNPQTGYIGVTEVIDENIEVPINFSTKLIKALAITRMPFTSASLLPIFAVGAYFAGVGDDLFNTVNFILCIFGVLIAHLSVNVLNDYFDGIDGTDEENTEYFQQVSGGSRAIELGLITLEGTKKLGTILTLVALVIGGTVLTLTNPANVTSVVTITLAGLFLGYFYTAPPLRLVARRGLGELTIFLAFGPLITLGTAFAIFNGDLSMSQEHLMNCFYIGIPMGLLTTNILLINEFPDMKSDKNTGKNHLVVTFGKKASRWIYLIILLLAVYSTYVLANNLGNDLLLIPIALLVLYGGYIFSVLYKKYDTRELVTANWGTITMQAIFCIAVCITLLF
;
A
#
# COMPACT_ATOMS: atom_id res chain seq x y z
N MET A 1 -7.73 42.89 16.74
CA MET A 1 -8.73 42.07 16.06
C MET A 1 -8.13 40.69 15.87
N MET A 2 -8.69 39.63 16.47
CA MET A 2 -8.18 38.26 16.23
C MET A 2 -8.33 37.94 14.74
N LYS A 3 -7.23 37.59 14.07
CA LYS A 3 -7.24 37.25 12.65
C LYS A 3 -7.91 35.90 12.46
N LYS A 4 -8.92 35.82 11.58
CA LYS A 4 -9.63 34.59 11.27
C LYS A 4 -9.09 34.00 9.98
N SER A 5 -8.68 32.75 10.05
CA SER A 5 -8.35 31.96 8.87
C SER A 5 -9.65 31.45 8.22
N THR A 6 -9.74 31.55 6.91
CA THR A 6 -10.82 30.93 6.12
C THR A 6 -10.21 30.20 4.94
N ILE A 7 -10.47 28.89 4.85
CA ILE A 7 -9.93 28.01 3.82
C ILE A 7 -11.08 27.18 3.25
N THR A 8 -11.16 27.09 1.91
CA THR A 8 -12.02 26.11 1.23
C THR A 8 -11.20 24.97 0.67
N CYS A 9 -11.78 23.78 0.64
CA CYS A 9 -11.18 22.62 0.04
C CYS A 9 -12.24 21.77 -0.69
N ASP A 10 -11.78 20.92 -1.61
CA ASP A 10 -12.61 19.92 -2.26
C ASP A 10 -13.00 18.76 -1.30
N MET A 11 -13.72 17.74 -1.82
CA MET A 11 -14.13 16.57 -1.05
C MET A 11 -12.97 15.73 -0.52
N GLU A 12 -11.76 15.87 -1.10
CA GLU A 12 -10.54 15.18 -0.67
C GLU A 12 -9.68 16.02 0.27
N GLY A 13 -10.13 17.23 0.60
CA GLY A 13 -9.41 18.17 1.46
C GLY A 13 -8.35 18.98 0.73
N ARG A 14 -8.23 18.93 -0.61
CA ARG A 14 -7.29 19.75 -1.37
C ARG A 14 -7.70 21.22 -1.27
N ILE A 15 -6.76 22.09 -0.93
CA ILE A 15 -7.00 23.50 -0.70
C ILE A 15 -7.33 24.19 -2.03
N GLU A 16 -8.51 24.81 -2.12
CA GLU A 16 -8.97 25.58 -3.29
C GLU A 16 -8.77 27.09 -3.12
N THR A 17 -9.10 27.59 -1.92
CA THR A 17 -8.90 29.01 -1.59
C THR A 17 -8.43 29.21 -0.17
N MET A 18 -7.71 30.29 0.08
CA MET A 18 -7.36 30.74 1.42
C MET A 18 -7.28 32.26 1.48
N ASN A 19 -7.72 32.83 2.61
CA ASN A 19 -7.64 34.26 2.83
C ASN A 19 -6.30 34.69 3.45
N VAL A 20 -5.99 35.98 3.46
CA VAL A 20 -4.78 36.54 4.07
C VAL A 20 -4.65 36.16 5.55
N GLY A 21 -5.78 36.09 6.28
CA GLY A 21 -5.77 35.64 7.68
C GLY A 21 -5.27 34.20 7.84
N ALA A 22 -5.50 33.31 6.85
CA ALA A 22 -5.00 31.96 6.87
C ALA A 22 -3.46 31.91 6.63
N GLU A 23 -2.93 32.75 5.74
CA GLU A 23 -1.49 32.87 5.54
C GLU A 23 -0.79 33.29 6.84
N GLU A 24 -1.34 34.25 7.54
CA GLU A 24 -0.79 34.77 8.80
C GLU A 24 -0.94 33.78 9.97
N VAL A 25 -2.07 33.08 10.07
CA VAL A 25 -2.32 32.11 11.15
C VAL A 25 -1.45 30.88 10.97
N PHE A 26 -1.32 30.34 9.76
CA PHE A 26 -0.59 29.10 9.52
C PHE A 26 0.85 29.30 9.04
N GLY A 27 1.22 30.50 8.57
CA GLY A 27 2.58 30.83 8.13
C GLY A 27 2.96 30.28 6.76
N TYR A 28 1.98 29.92 5.92
CA TYR A 28 2.19 29.46 4.55
C TYR A 28 1.70 30.51 3.55
N PRO A 29 2.48 30.87 2.53
CA PRO A 29 1.96 31.63 1.41
C PRO A 29 0.98 30.78 0.60
N LYS A 30 -0.10 31.39 0.12
CA LYS A 30 -1.18 30.69 -0.60
C LYS A 30 -0.69 29.95 -1.86
N GLU A 31 0.35 30.44 -2.51
CA GLU A 31 0.94 29.86 -3.72
C GLU A 31 1.57 28.48 -3.48
N GLU A 32 1.99 28.20 -2.24
CA GLU A 32 2.52 26.88 -1.84
C GLU A 32 1.43 25.84 -1.62
N LEU A 33 0.19 26.29 -1.32
CA LEU A 33 -0.86 25.40 -0.83
C LEU A 33 -2.01 25.18 -1.81
N ILE A 34 -2.46 26.24 -2.50
CA ILE A 34 -3.66 26.16 -3.37
C ILE A 34 -3.42 25.17 -4.52
N GLY A 35 -4.30 24.17 -4.63
CA GLY A 35 -4.24 23.09 -5.61
C GLY A 35 -3.13 22.07 -5.40
N LYS A 36 -2.25 22.25 -4.40
CA LYS A 36 -1.04 21.44 -4.18
C LYS A 36 -1.09 20.61 -2.90
N LYS A 37 -1.62 21.18 -1.81
CA LYS A 37 -1.63 20.53 -0.49
C LYS A 37 -3.06 20.36 0.04
N ARG A 38 -3.21 19.48 1.02
CA ARG A 38 -4.48 19.22 1.70
C ARG A 38 -4.53 19.91 3.04
N VAL A 39 -5.74 20.20 3.53
CA VAL A 39 -5.97 20.85 4.84
C VAL A 39 -5.41 20.04 6.01
N SER A 40 -5.13 18.75 5.83
CA SER A 40 -4.47 17.91 6.83
C SER A 40 -3.10 18.42 7.26
N ILE A 41 -2.40 19.19 6.42
CA ILE A 41 -1.08 19.79 6.73
C ILE A 41 -1.12 20.72 7.95
N PHE A 42 -2.28 21.25 8.27
CA PHE A 42 -2.47 22.18 9.40
C PHE A 42 -2.70 21.47 10.75
N SER A 43 -2.97 20.17 10.75
CA SER A 43 -3.29 19.42 11.97
C SER A 43 -2.17 18.44 12.30
N PRO A 44 -1.84 18.23 13.59
CA PRO A 44 -1.02 17.10 14.01
C PRO A 44 -1.61 15.80 13.46
N GLY A 45 -0.75 14.90 12.94
CA GLY A 45 -1.19 13.71 12.22
C GLY A 45 -2.09 12.78 13.04
N GLU A 46 -1.85 12.67 14.36
CA GLU A 46 -2.72 11.91 15.26
C GLU A 46 -4.13 12.49 15.34
N ILE A 47 -4.28 13.82 15.32
CA ILE A 47 -5.58 14.50 15.28
C ILE A 47 -6.27 14.25 13.95
N VAL A 48 -5.52 14.23 12.84
CA VAL A 48 -6.06 13.87 11.52
C VAL A 48 -6.66 12.46 11.57
N LEU A 49 -5.92 11.48 12.08
CA LEU A 49 -6.35 10.09 12.14
C LEU A 49 -7.53 9.85 13.08
N GLN A 50 -7.63 10.62 14.17
CA GLN A 50 -8.61 10.39 15.23
C GLN A 50 -9.91 11.17 15.02
N ASN A 51 -9.82 12.44 14.56
CA ASN A 51 -10.90 13.40 14.72
C ASN A 51 -11.49 13.91 13.41
N VAL A 52 -10.67 14.11 12.37
CA VAL A 52 -11.09 14.87 11.17
C VAL A 52 -12.28 14.21 10.46
N GLU A 53 -12.28 12.89 10.31
CA GLU A 53 -13.41 12.18 9.69
C GLU A 53 -14.73 12.41 10.45
N GLY A 54 -14.68 12.37 11.79
CA GLY A 54 -15.83 12.64 12.65
C GLY A 54 -16.35 14.07 12.48
N TRP A 55 -15.44 15.05 12.42
CA TRP A 55 -15.81 16.46 12.21
C TRP A 55 -16.51 16.67 10.87
N LEU A 56 -16.01 16.04 9.81
CA LEU A 56 -16.61 16.15 8.48
C LEU A 56 -17.98 15.49 8.42
N LYS A 57 -18.13 14.28 9.00
CA LYS A 57 -19.43 13.59 9.08
C LYS A 57 -20.47 14.43 9.85
N GLU A 58 -20.07 15.02 10.97
CA GLU A 58 -20.95 15.88 11.76
C GLU A 58 -21.32 17.17 11.01
N ALA A 59 -20.33 17.79 10.33
CA ALA A 59 -20.59 18.97 9.52
C ALA A 59 -21.59 18.70 8.39
N VAL A 60 -21.53 17.54 7.74
CA VAL A 60 -22.50 17.15 6.70
C VAL A 60 -23.88 16.88 7.31
N LYS A 61 -23.95 16.16 8.43
CA LYS A 61 -25.21 15.79 9.09
C LYS A 61 -25.96 17.00 9.64
N ASN A 62 -25.24 17.92 10.29
CA ASN A 62 -25.82 19.06 11.04
C ASN A 62 -25.72 20.39 10.25
N GLY A 63 -25.11 20.38 9.05
CA GLY A 63 -24.79 21.58 8.27
C GLY A 63 -23.64 22.41 8.82
N ILE A 64 -23.13 22.08 10.01
CA ILE A 64 -22.02 22.74 10.67
C ILE A 64 -21.41 21.82 11.73
N TYR A 65 -20.07 21.85 11.84
CA TYR A 65 -19.32 21.36 13.00
C TYR A 65 -18.59 22.53 13.66
N VAL A 66 -18.56 22.55 14.98
CA VAL A 66 -17.80 23.52 15.78
C VAL A 66 -17.07 22.79 16.88
N GLY A 67 -15.74 22.91 16.92
CA GLY A 67 -14.90 22.24 17.91
C GLY A 67 -13.68 23.06 18.29
N LYS A 68 -12.95 22.59 19.32
CA LYS A 68 -11.66 23.15 19.74
C LYS A 68 -10.61 22.06 19.53
N THR A 69 -9.43 22.44 19.03
CA THR A 69 -8.35 21.50 18.70
C THR A 69 -7.00 22.21 18.67
N ASN A 70 -5.94 21.42 18.45
CA ASN A 70 -4.60 21.93 18.20
C ASN A 70 -4.31 21.91 16.68
N PHE A 71 -3.72 22.99 16.21
CA PHE A 71 -3.17 23.11 14.86
C PHE A 71 -1.65 23.30 14.91
N ILE A 72 -1.02 23.18 13.73
CA ILE A 72 0.42 23.33 13.56
C ILE A 72 0.72 24.37 12.47
N ARG A 73 1.67 25.26 12.72
CA ARG A 73 2.17 26.25 11.76
C ARG A 73 3.27 25.64 10.86
N LYS A 74 3.64 26.34 9.79
CA LYS A 74 4.76 25.96 8.91
C LYS A 74 6.08 25.75 9.67
N ASN A 75 6.33 26.52 10.71
CA ASN A 75 7.52 26.45 11.56
C ASN A 75 7.49 25.30 12.60
N GLY A 76 6.44 24.49 12.62
CA GLY A 76 6.24 23.39 13.58
C GLY A 76 5.62 23.81 14.92
N GLU A 77 5.34 25.10 15.15
CA GLU A 77 4.69 25.58 16.36
C GLU A 77 3.24 25.10 16.44
N LYS A 78 2.87 24.48 17.56
CA LYS A 78 1.48 24.09 17.85
C LYS A 78 0.75 25.26 18.52
N PHE A 79 -0.51 25.45 18.16
CA PHE A 79 -1.38 26.45 18.75
C PHE A 79 -2.79 25.92 18.93
N ASN A 80 -3.50 26.50 19.90
CA ASN A 80 -4.89 26.14 20.20
C ASN A 80 -5.86 26.97 19.37
N ALA A 81 -6.89 26.34 18.84
CA ALA A 81 -7.85 27.04 18.02
C ALA A 81 -9.27 26.45 18.13
N LYS A 82 -10.24 27.31 17.88
CA LYS A 82 -11.61 26.94 17.57
C LYS A 82 -11.76 26.80 16.06
N ILE A 83 -12.27 25.65 15.60
CA ILE A 83 -12.57 25.39 14.20
C ILE A 83 -14.08 25.32 13.97
N THR A 84 -14.53 25.92 12.87
CA THR A 84 -15.89 25.78 12.35
C THR A 84 -15.80 25.21 10.94
N ILE A 85 -16.46 24.08 10.68
CA ILE A 85 -16.46 23.42 9.36
C ILE A 85 -17.90 23.40 8.84
N ARG A 86 -18.08 23.72 7.56
CA ARG A 86 -19.36 23.59 6.85
C ARG A 86 -19.16 22.93 5.49
N PRO A 87 -20.12 22.11 5.02
CA PRO A 87 -20.10 21.62 3.64
C PRO A 87 -20.32 22.75 2.65
N THR A 88 -19.68 22.66 1.47
CA THR A 88 -19.85 23.61 0.36
C THR A 88 -20.55 22.95 -0.83
N PHE A 89 -21.33 23.76 -1.56
CA PHE A 89 -22.17 23.35 -2.69
C PHE A 89 -22.00 24.38 -3.82
N ALA A 90 -20.99 24.21 -4.67
CA ALA A 90 -20.66 25.17 -5.73
C ALA A 90 -21.84 25.42 -6.70
N ASN A 91 -22.69 24.40 -6.92
CA ASN A 91 -23.85 24.47 -7.82
C ASN A 91 -25.19 24.64 -7.08
N GLY A 92 -25.14 25.06 -5.80
CA GLY A 92 -26.32 25.25 -4.95
C GLY A 92 -26.66 24.03 -4.07
N LYS A 93 -27.39 24.28 -2.95
CA LYS A 93 -27.65 23.28 -1.89
C LYS A 93 -28.43 22.02 -2.33
N HIS A 94 -29.08 22.06 -3.49
CA HIS A 94 -29.83 20.92 -4.04
C HIS A 94 -28.95 20.02 -4.94
N ASN A 95 -27.71 20.41 -5.18
CA ASN A 95 -26.73 19.65 -5.95
C ASN A 95 -25.76 18.89 -5.02
N PRO A 96 -25.02 17.89 -5.53
CA PRO A 96 -24.03 17.19 -4.74
C PRO A 96 -23.04 18.15 -4.06
N GLN A 97 -22.63 17.80 -2.85
CA GLN A 97 -21.59 18.50 -2.12
C GLN A 97 -20.29 18.55 -2.93
N THR A 98 -19.63 19.70 -2.94
CA THR A 98 -18.38 19.91 -3.69
C THR A 98 -17.13 19.99 -2.81
N GLY A 99 -17.30 20.23 -1.49
CA GLY A 99 -16.17 20.35 -0.59
C GLY A 99 -16.57 20.85 0.80
N TYR A 100 -15.63 21.53 1.44
CA TYR A 100 -15.80 22.10 2.78
C TYR A 100 -15.18 23.49 2.88
N ILE A 101 -15.74 24.30 3.78
CA ILE A 101 -15.13 25.55 4.24
C ILE A 101 -14.79 25.41 5.73
N GLY A 102 -13.55 25.69 6.08
CA GLY A 102 -13.04 25.73 7.45
C GLY A 102 -12.71 27.17 7.89
N VAL A 103 -13.23 27.57 9.03
CA VAL A 103 -12.87 28.83 9.68
C VAL A 103 -12.14 28.52 10.97
N THR A 104 -10.91 29.02 11.12
CA THR A 104 -10.05 28.81 12.30
C THR A 104 -9.82 30.13 13.03
N GLU A 105 -10.07 30.12 14.33
CA GLU A 105 -9.83 31.23 15.26
C GLU A 105 -8.83 30.79 16.32
N VAL A 106 -7.69 31.48 16.43
CA VAL A 106 -6.71 31.21 17.49
C VAL A 106 -7.33 31.58 18.84
N ILE A 107 -7.12 30.71 19.84
CA ILE A 107 -7.64 30.93 21.20
C ILE A 107 -6.50 30.74 22.21
N ASP A 108 -6.57 31.50 23.33
CA ASP A 108 -5.58 31.43 24.40
C ASP A 108 -5.85 30.31 25.42
N GLU A 109 -6.98 29.62 25.29
CA GLU A 109 -7.35 28.49 26.15
C GLU A 109 -6.46 27.28 25.87
N ASN A 110 -5.86 26.71 26.92
CA ASN A 110 -5.06 25.51 26.77
C ASN A 110 -5.95 24.29 26.49
N ILE A 111 -5.73 23.62 25.38
CA ILE A 111 -6.49 22.45 24.92
C ILE A 111 -5.54 21.27 24.78
N GLU A 112 -5.80 20.22 25.55
CA GLU A 112 -5.17 18.93 25.36
C GLU A 112 -6.15 18.00 24.63
N VAL A 113 -5.77 17.53 23.44
CA VAL A 113 -6.52 16.50 22.70
C VAL A 113 -5.85 15.16 23.02
N PRO A 114 -6.47 14.31 23.88
CA PRO A 114 -5.86 13.04 24.27
C PRO A 114 -5.86 12.08 23.10
N ILE A 115 -4.71 11.47 22.81
CA ILE A 115 -4.55 10.47 21.76
C ILE A 115 -4.88 9.09 22.32
N ASN A 116 -5.90 8.44 21.81
CA ASN A 116 -6.36 7.13 22.28
C ASN A 116 -5.49 5.97 21.72
N PHE A 117 -5.64 4.77 22.30
CA PHE A 117 -4.88 3.60 21.90
C PHE A 117 -5.16 3.19 20.44
N SER A 118 -6.42 3.26 20.01
CA SER A 118 -6.78 2.92 18.62
C SER A 118 -6.08 3.85 17.62
N THR A 119 -5.94 5.14 17.92
CA THR A 119 -5.18 6.08 17.08
C THR A 119 -3.70 5.68 16.98
N LYS A 120 -3.09 5.26 18.10
CA LYS A 120 -1.70 4.78 18.09
C LYS A 120 -1.54 3.53 17.22
N LEU A 121 -2.51 2.63 17.28
CA LEU A 121 -2.52 1.44 16.43
C LEU A 121 -2.70 1.81 14.95
N ILE A 122 -3.69 2.65 14.62
CA ILE A 122 -3.93 3.13 13.24
C ILE A 122 -2.67 3.84 12.71
N LYS A 123 -2.01 4.66 13.54
CA LYS A 123 -0.73 5.30 13.18
C LYS A 123 0.33 4.26 12.81
N ALA A 124 0.52 3.22 13.63
CA ALA A 124 1.49 2.17 13.34
C ALA A 124 1.15 1.43 12.03
N LEU A 125 -0.13 1.07 11.82
CA LEU A 125 -0.60 0.41 10.62
C LEU A 125 -0.43 1.29 9.37
N ALA A 126 -0.65 2.60 9.49
CA ALA A 126 -0.46 3.56 8.40
C ALA A 126 1.02 3.71 8.02
N ILE A 127 1.91 3.94 9.01
CA ILE A 127 3.36 4.09 8.79
C ILE A 127 3.96 2.85 8.09
N THR A 128 3.49 1.66 8.45
CA THR A 128 4.03 0.39 7.93
C THR A 128 3.29 -0.12 6.69
N ARG A 129 2.18 0.53 6.29
CA ARG A 129 1.28 0.09 5.20
C ARG A 129 0.82 -1.35 5.40
N MET A 130 0.54 -1.73 6.65
CA MET A 130 0.22 -3.09 7.03
C MET A 130 -0.90 -3.76 6.22
N PRO A 131 -1.99 -3.09 5.79
CA PRO A 131 -3.05 -3.71 4.99
C PRO A 131 -2.56 -4.37 3.70
N PHE A 132 -1.43 -3.93 3.13
CA PHE A 132 -0.87 -4.50 1.91
C PHE A 132 -0.05 -5.79 2.13
N THR A 133 0.21 -6.17 3.39
CA THR A 133 1.00 -7.37 3.69
C THR A 133 0.30 -8.67 3.32
N SER A 134 -1.02 -8.65 3.07
CA SER A 134 -1.75 -9.80 2.53
C SER A 134 -1.13 -10.32 1.22
N ALA A 135 -0.59 -9.42 0.38
CA ALA A 135 0.08 -9.80 -0.86
C ALA A 135 1.32 -10.70 -0.64
N SER A 136 2.00 -10.57 0.51
CA SER A 136 3.15 -11.43 0.88
C SER A 136 2.74 -12.66 1.68
N LEU A 137 1.75 -12.52 2.56
CA LEU A 137 1.40 -13.60 3.49
C LEU A 137 0.57 -14.69 2.82
N LEU A 138 -0.34 -14.32 1.92
CA LEU A 138 -1.20 -15.29 1.26
C LEU A 138 -0.43 -16.31 0.40
N PRO A 139 0.64 -15.95 -0.36
CA PRO A 139 1.48 -16.94 -1.02
C PRO A 139 2.14 -17.93 -0.05
N ILE A 140 2.55 -17.49 1.15
CA ILE A 140 3.10 -18.38 2.18
C ILE A 140 2.04 -19.38 2.65
N PHE A 141 0.82 -18.89 2.92
CA PHE A 141 -0.30 -19.76 3.30
C PHE A 141 -0.65 -20.77 2.21
N ALA A 142 -0.56 -20.39 0.92
CA ALA A 142 -0.81 -21.31 -0.17
C ALA A 142 0.22 -22.45 -0.24
N VAL A 143 1.51 -22.14 -0.02
CA VAL A 143 2.55 -23.18 0.08
C VAL A 143 2.34 -24.05 1.30
N GLY A 144 1.98 -23.47 2.46
CA GLY A 144 1.62 -24.21 3.65
C GLY A 144 0.43 -25.15 3.43
N ALA A 145 -0.64 -24.67 2.77
CA ALA A 145 -1.80 -25.47 2.42
C ALA A 145 -1.44 -26.64 1.48
N TYR A 146 -0.60 -26.38 0.48
CA TYR A 146 -0.11 -27.42 -0.43
C TYR A 146 0.61 -28.54 0.32
N PHE A 147 1.59 -28.22 1.19
CA PHE A 147 2.30 -29.25 1.94
C PHE A 147 1.46 -29.93 3.01
N ALA A 148 0.53 -29.24 3.62
CA ALA A 148 -0.44 -29.85 4.55
C ALA A 148 -1.34 -30.89 3.85
N GLY A 149 -1.69 -30.65 2.57
CA GLY A 149 -2.43 -31.62 1.75
C GLY A 149 -1.60 -32.83 1.29
N VAL A 150 -0.28 -32.67 1.17
CA VAL A 150 0.63 -33.75 0.73
C VAL A 150 0.99 -34.73 1.86
N GLY A 151 1.13 -34.27 3.10
CA GLY A 151 1.38 -35.10 4.27
C GLY A 151 2.21 -34.42 5.36
N ASP A 152 1.91 -34.71 6.61
CA ASP A 152 2.48 -34.06 7.80
C ASP A 152 4.01 -34.27 7.95
N ASP A 153 4.53 -35.40 7.52
CA ASP A 153 5.96 -35.74 7.67
C ASP A 153 6.89 -34.82 6.83
N LEU A 154 6.35 -34.20 5.81
CA LEU A 154 7.08 -33.30 4.90
C LEU A 154 7.03 -31.83 5.32
N PHE A 155 6.29 -31.50 6.36
CA PHE A 155 5.97 -30.10 6.73
C PHE A 155 6.60 -29.70 8.06
N ASN A 156 7.47 -28.69 8.04
CA ASN A 156 8.04 -28.06 9.23
C ASN A 156 7.17 -26.90 9.70
N THR A 157 6.26 -27.17 10.63
CA THR A 157 5.32 -26.18 11.19
C THR A 157 6.02 -25.00 11.87
N VAL A 158 7.15 -25.24 12.57
CA VAL A 158 7.89 -24.17 13.25
C VAL A 158 8.48 -23.21 12.22
N ASN A 159 9.13 -23.72 11.18
CA ASN A 159 9.65 -22.89 10.10
C ASN A 159 8.54 -22.17 9.33
N PHE A 160 7.38 -22.81 9.15
CA PHE A 160 6.23 -22.14 8.53
C PHE A 160 5.79 -20.89 9.32
N ILE A 161 5.65 -21.01 10.64
CA ILE A 161 5.30 -19.88 11.50
C ILE A 161 6.38 -18.80 11.45
N LEU A 162 7.65 -19.19 11.50
CA LEU A 162 8.77 -18.25 11.40
C LEU A 162 8.82 -17.55 10.03
N CYS A 163 8.50 -18.23 8.94
CA CYS A 163 8.40 -17.63 7.60
C CYS A 163 7.28 -16.57 7.55
N ILE A 164 6.12 -16.84 8.15
CA ILE A 164 5.03 -15.85 8.24
C ILE A 164 5.51 -14.56 8.92
N PHE A 165 6.12 -14.67 10.11
CA PHE A 165 6.59 -13.49 10.84
C PHE A 165 7.81 -12.83 10.16
N GLY A 166 8.76 -13.62 9.65
CA GLY A 166 9.94 -13.12 8.97
C GLY A 166 9.60 -12.31 7.72
N VAL A 167 8.73 -12.84 6.86
CA VAL A 167 8.27 -12.14 5.66
C VAL A 167 7.38 -10.96 5.99
N LEU A 168 6.50 -11.07 7.01
CA LEU A 168 5.73 -9.92 7.48
C LEU A 168 6.64 -8.75 7.86
N ILE A 169 7.62 -8.98 8.72
CA ILE A 169 8.55 -7.95 9.18
C ILE A 169 9.41 -7.41 8.02
N ALA A 170 9.87 -8.28 7.13
CA ALA A 170 10.61 -7.85 5.93
C ALA A 170 9.75 -6.95 5.02
N HIS A 171 8.48 -7.32 4.79
CA HIS A 171 7.56 -6.48 4.01
C HIS A 171 7.33 -5.10 4.66
N LEU A 172 7.07 -5.07 5.98
CA LEU A 172 6.92 -3.81 6.71
C LEU A 172 8.20 -2.96 6.60
N SER A 173 9.38 -3.58 6.68
CA SER A 173 10.67 -2.90 6.50
C SER A 173 10.80 -2.26 5.12
N VAL A 174 10.50 -3.02 4.06
CA VAL A 174 10.57 -2.52 2.67
C VAL A 174 9.60 -1.36 2.47
N ASN A 175 8.37 -1.45 2.96
CA ASN A 175 7.40 -0.36 2.87
C ASN A 175 7.90 0.93 3.55
N VAL A 176 8.45 0.81 4.75
CA VAL A 176 8.99 1.96 5.50
C VAL A 176 10.22 2.54 4.81
N LEU A 177 11.12 1.71 4.28
CA LEU A 177 12.29 2.18 3.53
C LEU A 177 11.91 2.80 2.18
N ASN A 178 10.87 2.30 1.51
CA ASN A 178 10.35 2.92 0.30
C ASN A 178 9.85 4.35 0.57
N ASP A 179 9.07 4.55 1.64
CA ASP A 179 8.61 5.89 2.02
C ASP A 179 9.79 6.81 2.40
N TYR A 180 10.87 6.27 2.98
CA TYR A 180 12.10 7.04 3.24
C TYR A 180 12.78 7.52 1.95
N PHE A 181 12.95 6.63 0.96
CA PHE A 181 13.57 6.99 -0.32
C PHE A 181 12.68 7.90 -1.15
N ASP A 182 11.37 7.68 -1.19
CA ASP A 182 10.41 8.55 -1.87
C ASP A 182 10.35 9.95 -1.23
N GLY A 183 10.55 10.05 0.09
CA GLY A 183 10.71 11.32 0.80
C GLY A 183 11.99 12.07 0.46
N ILE A 184 13.12 11.37 0.26
CA ILE A 184 14.39 11.99 -0.18
C ILE A 184 14.29 12.47 -1.62
N ASP A 185 13.67 11.69 -2.49
CA ASP A 185 13.57 11.99 -3.93
C ASP A 185 12.50 13.03 -4.25
N GLY A 186 11.70 13.48 -3.26
CA GLY A 186 10.63 14.46 -3.43
C GLY A 186 9.40 13.93 -4.19
N THR A 187 9.31 12.62 -4.45
CA THR A 187 8.20 12.02 -5.20
C THR A 187 6.87 12.23 -4.47
N ASP A 188 6.88 12.14 -3.16
CA ASP A 188 5.69 12.34 -2.32
C ASP A 188 5.22 13.80 -2.34
N GLU A 189 6.11 14.77 -2.35
CA GLU A 189 5.75 16.20 -2.37
C GLU A 189 5.12 16.62 -3.71
N GLU A 190 5.64 16.08 -4.82
CA GLU A 190 5.14 16.34 -6.19
C GLU A 190 3.77 15.69 -6.45
N ASN A 191 3.41 14.61 -5.73
CA ASN A 191 2.20 13.85 -5.98
C ASN A 191 0.97 14.49 -5.33
N THR A 192 0.21 15.25 -6.11
CA THR A 192 -1.07 15.86 -5.71
C THR A 192 -2.30 15.08 -6.17
N GLU A 193 -2.12 14.11 -7.08
CA GLU A 193 -3.22 13.36 -7.73
C GLU A 193 -3.50 11.99 -7.09
N TYR A 194 -2.70 11.58 -6.10
CA TYR A 194 -2.81 10.26 -5.47
C TYR A 194 -4.21 9.94 -4.92
N PHE A 195 -4.53 8.66 -4.84
CA PHE A 195 -5.73 8.17 -4.16
C PHE A 195 -5.38 7.80 -2.72
N GLN A 196 -6.00 8.48 -1.78
CA GLN A 196 -5.73 8.24 -0.36
C GLN A 196 -5.89 6.76 -0.02
N GLN A 197 -4.95 6.20 0.74
CA GLN A 197 -4.85 4.80 1.17
C GLN A 197 -4.54 3.77 0.06
N VAL A 198 -4.52 4.13 -1.20
CA VAL A 198 -4.31 3.17 -2.31
C VAL A 198 -3.01 3.46 -3.06
N SER A 199 -2.75 4.72 -3.41
CA SER A 199 -1.55 5.15 -4.14
C SER A 199 -0.80 6.26 -3.40
N GLY A 200 0.40 6.63 -3.86
CA GLY A 200 1.17 7.75 -3.32
C GLY A 200 1.83 7.52 -1.97
N GLY A 201 2.18 6.29 -1.61
CA GLY A 201 2.88 5.99 -0.36
C GLY A 201 1.98 6.04 0.90
N SER A 202 2.60 5.99 2.10
CA SER A 202 1.87 6.08 3.37
C SER A 202 1.45 7.49 3.76
N ARG A 203 2.11 8.49 3.19
CA ARG A 203 1.98 9.90 3.58
C ARG A 203 2.29 10.18 5.06
N ALA A 204 2.90 9.23 5.76
CA ALA A 204 3.17 9.33 7.19
C ALA A 204 4.13 10.49 7.53
N ILE A 205 5.11 10.75 6.66
CA ILE A 205 6.06 11.87 6.82
C ILE A 205 5.34 13.20 6.59
N GLU A 206 4.54 13.32 5.52
CA GLU A 206 3.77 14.54 5.21
C GLU A 206 2.77 14.89 6.32
N LEU A 207 2.12 13.88 6.91
CA LEU A 207 1.20 14.05 8.04
C LEU A 207 1.92 14.28 9.38
N GLY A 208 3.26 14.28 9.42
CA GLY A 208 4.02 14.44 10.66
C GLY A 208 3.86 13.29 11.65
N LEU A 209 3.41 12.10 11.20
CA LEU A 209 3.28 10.90 12.03
C LEU A 209 4.64 10.32 12.40
N ILE A 210 5.62 10.48 11.53
CA ILE A 210 7.01 10.07 11.72
C ILE A 210 7.94 11.04 10.96
N THR A 211 9.14 11.26 11.47
CA THR A 211 10.16 12.07 10.79
C THR A 211 10.89 11.23 9.73
N LEU A 212 11.52 11.87 8.76
CA LEU A 212 12.35 11.18 7.75
C LEU A 212 13.43 10.30 8.39
N GLU A 213 14.13 10.83 9.42
CA GLU A 213 15.13 10.08 10.19
C GLU A 213 14.50 8.93 10.98
N GLY A 214 13.33 9.16 11.60
CA GLY A 214 12.54 8.13 12.28
C GLY A 214 12.13 7.01 11.35
N THR A 215 11.75 7.33 10.11
CA THR A 215 11.40 6.36 9.06
C THR A 215 12.61 5.47 8.71
N LYS A 216 13.79 6.08 8.49
CA LYS A 216 15.03 5.33 8.27
C LYS A 216 15.35 4.40 9.43
N LYS A 217 15.31 4.91 10.67
CA LYS A 217 15.60 4.13 11.89
C LYS A 217 14.62 2.95 12.03
N LEU A 218 13.33 3.20 11.86
CA LEU A 218 12.30 2.14 11.93
C LEU A 218 12.52 1.07 10.87
N GLY A 219 12.73 1.46 9.60
CA GLY A 219 13.01 0.52 8.52
C GLY A 219 14.25 -0.33 8.78
N THR A 220 15.34 0.29 9.27
CA THR A 220 16.57 -0.43 9.64
C THR A 220 16.32 -1.43 10.77
N ILE A 221 15.59 -1.06 11.83
CA ILE A 221 15.27 -1.96 12.94
C ILE A 221 14.45 -3.15 12.44
N LEU A 222 13.43 -2.90 11.63
CA LEU A 222 12.61 -3.98 11.04
C LEU A 222 13.44 -4.93 10.16
N THR A 223 14.39 -4.38 9.37
CA THR A 223 15.33 -5.21 8.59
C THR A 223 16.16 -6.12 9.50
N LEU A 224 16.73 -5.58 10.58
CA LEU A 224 17.53 -6.37 11.51
C LEU A 224 16.71 -7.47 12.19
N VAL A 225 15.47 -7.17 12.59
CA VAL A 225 14.55 -8.18 13.16
C VAL A 225 14.23 -9.28 12.14
N ALA A 226 13.95 -8.91 10.88
CA ALA A 226 13.70 -9.88 9.82
C ALA A 226 14.92 -10.78 9.59
N LEU A 227 16.14 -10.23 9.62
CA LEU A 227 17.39 -11.01 9.48
C LEU A 227 17.60 -11.98 10.65
N VAL A 228 17.27 -11.59 11.88
CA VAL A 228 17.34 -12.49 13.06
C VAL A 228 16.35 -13.64 12.90
N ILE A 229 15.11 -13.36 12.50
CA ILE A 229 14.11 -14.42 12.24
C ILE A 229 14.59 -15.33 11.10
N GLY A 230 15.08 -14.76 9.99
CA GLY A 230 15.63 -15.52 8.86
C GLY A 230 16.80 -16.41 9.27
N GLY A 231 17.71 -15.92 10.13
CA GLY A 231 18.78 -16.71 10.72
C GLY A 231 18.26 -17.90 11.53
N THR A 232 17.17 -17.70 12.31
CA THR A 232 16.52 -18.80 13.06
C THR A 232 15.89 -19.81 12.09
N VAL A 233 15.22 -19.37 11.03
CA VAL A 233 14.67 -20.26 9.99
C VAL A 233 15.78 -21.16 9.44
N LEU A 234 16.96 -20.60 9.11
CA LEU A 234 18.07 -21.37 8.57
C LEU A 234 18.56 -22.48 9.51
N THR A 235 18.56 -22.25 10.83
CA THR A 235 18.98 -23.29 11.81
C THR A 235 18.04 -24.48 11.90
N LEU A 236 16.78 -24.30 11.48
CA LEU A 236 15.72 -25.33 11.51
C LEU A 236 15.42 -25.89 10.11
N THR A 237 16.03 -25.31 9.06
CA THR A 237 15.86 -25.78 7.69
C THR A 237 16.66 -27.04 7.44
N ASN A 238 16.12 -27.98 6.65
CA ASN A 238 16.87 -29.14 6.20
C ASN A 238 18.21 -28.73 5.58
N PRO A 239 19.36 -29.30 5.98
CA PRO A 239 20.68 -28.90 5.49
C PRO A 239 20.80 -28.87 3.96
N ALA A 240 20.12 -29.75 3.25
CA ALA A 240 20.12 -29.78 1.77
C ALA A 240 19.48 -28.51 1.17
N ASN A 241 18.54 -27.87 1.86
CA ASN A 241 17.79 -26.72 1.38
C ASN A 241 18.40 -25.36 1.79
N VAL A 242 19.36 -25.34 2.74
CA VAL A 242 19.91 -24.09 3.32
C VAL A 242 20.46 -23.15 2.24
N THR A 243 21.23 -23.66 1.29
CA THR A 243 21.81 -22.85 0.21
C THR A 243 20.71 -22.18 -0.63
N SER A 244 19.64 -22.90 -0.95
CA SER A 244 18.51 -22.37 -1.73
C SER A 244 17.77 -21.29 -0.94
N VAL A 245 17.50 -21.50 0.34
CA VAL A 245 16.85 -20.49 1.22
C VAL A 245 17.72 -19.24 1.29
N VAL A 246 19.03 -19.36 1.52
CA VAL A 246 19.94 -18.21 1.56
C VAL A 246 19.94 -17.44 0.23
N THR A 247 20.06 -18.16 -0.89
CA THR A 247 20.12 -17.54 -2.22
C THR A 247 18.82 -16.78 -2.53
N ILE A 248 17.65 -17.38 -2.27
CA ILE A 248 16.34 -16.75 -2.50
C ILE A 248 16.15 -15.55 -1.57
N THR A 249 16.54 -15.68 -0.30
CA THR A 249 16.46 -14.58 0.68
C THR A 249 17.32 -13.39 0.25
N LEU A 250 18.56 -13.65 -0.16
CA LEU A 250 19.46 -12.58 -0.66
C LEU A 250 18.90 -11.93 -1.93
N ALA A 251 18.33 -12.70 -2.85
CA ALA A 251 17.66 -12.16 -4.03
C ALA A 251 16.46 -11.29 -3.64
N GLY A 252 15.62 -11.75 -2.71
CA GLY A 252 14.48 -10.97 -2.19
C GLY A 252 14.89 -9.67 -1.50
N LEU A 253 15.92 -9.72 -0.65
CA LEU A 253 16.48 -8.53 0.01
C LEU A 253 17.10 -7.55 -1.00
N PHE A 254 17.80 -8.04 -1.99
CA PHE A 254 18.35 -7.22 -3.07
C PHE A 254 17.24 -6.52 -3.85
N LEU A 255 16.23 -7.25 -4.30
CA LEU A 255 15.11 -6.70 -5.05
C LEU A 255 14.30 -5.70 -4.19
N GLY A 256 14.03 -6.04 -2.92
CA GLY A 256 13.28 -5.18 -2.00
C GLY A 256 14.01 -3.87 -1.68
N TYR A 257 15.32 -3.93 -1.40
CA TYR A 257 16.11 -2.73 -1.10
C TYR A 257 16.27 -1.84 -2.34
N PHE A 258 16.72 -2.41 -3.47
CA PHE A 258 16.96 -1.67 -4.69
C PHE A 258 15.68 -1.35 -5.49
N TYR A 259 14.51 -1.73 -4.97
CA TYR A 259 13.24 -1.32 -5.57
C TYR A 259 13.16 0.21 -5.67
N THR A 260 13.41 0.93 -4.56
CA THR A 260 13.43 2.39 -4.51
C THR A 260 14.82 2.98 -4.27
N ALA A 261 15.75 2.24 -3.65
CA ALA A 261 17.07 2.74 -3.28
C ALA A 261 17.98 2.98 -4.50
N PRO A 262 18.77 4.09 -4.51
CA PRO A 262 19.83 4.27 -5.49
C PRO A 262 20.96 3.21 -5.31
N PRO A 263 21.74 2.91 -6.34
CA PRO A 263 21.71 3.51 -7.67
C PRO A 263 20.70 2.86 -8.62
N LEU A 264 20.12 1.71 -8.29
CA LEU A 264 19.30 0.95 -9.24
C LEU A 264 17.89 1.53 -9.39
N ARG A 265 17.18 1.84 -8.29
CA ARG A 265 15.80 2.34 -8.31
C ARG A 265 14.95 1.56 -9.33
N LEU A 266 14.77 0.24 -9.11
CA LEU A 266 14.12 -0.65 -10.09
C LEU A 266 12.72 -0.18 -10.48
N VAL A 267 11.98 0.44 -9.53
CA VAL A 267 10.67 1.05 -9.78
C VAL A 267 10.71 2.14 -10.86
N ALA A 268 11.86 2.77 -11.09
CA ALA A 268 12.04 3.82 -12.10
C ALA A 268 12.52 3.29 -13.47
N ARG A 269 12.61 1.99 -13.69
CA ARG A 269 13.28 1.35 -14.82
C ARG A 269 12.33 0.57 -15.75
N ARG A 270 11.38 1.24 -16.39
CA ARG A 270 10.58 0.76 -17.55
C ARG A 270 10.19 -0.72 -17.51
N GLY A 271 9.47 -1.16 -16.48
CA GLY A 271 9.01 -2.53 -16.33
C GLY A 271 9.84 -3.39 -15.37
N LEU A 272 11.05 -2.95 -14.95
CA LEU A 272 11.82 -3.69 -13.95
C LEU A 272 11.18 -3.64 -12.56
N GLY A 273 10.45 -2.56 -12.23
CA GLY A 273 9.69 -2.46 -11.00
C GLY A 273 8.60 -3.52 -10.94
N GLU A 274 7.81 -3.61 -11.99
CA GLU A 274 6.72 -4.59 -12.12
C GLU A 274 7.24 -6.03 -12.16
N LEU A 275 8.36 -6.28 -12.86
CA LEU A 275 9.04 -7.58 -12.84
C LEU A 275 9.54 -7.92 -11.44
N THR A 276 10.08 -6.94 -10.71
CA THR A 276 10.52 -7.12 -9.31
C THR A 276 9.37 -7.55 -8.41
N ILE A 277 8.22 -6.88 -8.52
CA ILE A 277 7.02 -7.25 -7.75
C ILE A 277 6.53 -8.63 -8.13
N PHE A 278 6.46 -8.96 -9.44
CA PHE A 278 6.09 -10.30 -9.89
C PHE A 278 6.97 -11.38 -9.25
N LEU A 279 8.31 -11.22 -9.32
CA LEU A 279 9.25 -12.21 -8.79
C LEU A 279 9.17 -12.29 -7.26
N ALA A 280 9.19 -11.16 -6.56
CA ALA A 280 9.25 -11.12 -5.11
C ALA A 280 7.97 -11.66 -4.45
N PHE A 281 6.78 -11.29 -4.95
CA PHE A 281 5.48 -11.67 -4.40
C PHE A 281 4.89 -12.93 -5.04
N GLY A 282 5.59 -13.53 -5.98
CA GLY A 282 5.23 -14.78 -6.64
C GLY A 282 6.29 -15.86 -6.41
N PRO A 283 7.10 -16.20 -7.44
CA PRO A 283 7.98 -17.35 -7.37
C PRO A 283 9.01 -17.33 -6.23
N LEU A 284 9.61 -16.18 -5.91
CA LEU A 284 10.64 -16.13 -4.86
C LEU A 284 10.04 -16.42 -3.47
N ILE A 285 8.88 -15.83 -3.15
CA ILE A 285 8.27 -16.04 -1.83
C ILE A 285 7.75 -17.48 -1.67
N THR A 286 7.16 -18.06 -2.73
CA THR A 286 6.63 -19.43 -2.66
C THR A 286 7.76 -20.46 -2.62
N LEU A 287 8.79 -20.30 -3.45
CA LEU A 287 9.96 -21.19 -3.43
C LEU A 287 10.79 -21.04 -2.14
N GLY A 288 11.02 -19.79 -1.68
CA GLY A 288 11.72 -19.54 -0.43
C GLY A 288 11.03 -20.19 0.77
N THR A 289 9.70 -20.07 0.84
CA THR A 289 8.90 -20.73 1.85
C THR A 289 8.98 -22.25 1.71
N ALA A 290 8.82 -22.80 0.50
CA ALA A 290 8.86 -24.23 0.24
C ALA A 290 10.20 -24.84 0.69
N PHE A 291 11.33 -24.25 0.30
CA PHE A 291 12.65 -24.73 0.73
C PHE A 291 12.84 -24.64 2.26
N ALA A 292 12.27 -23.63 2.91
CA ALA A 292 12.40 -23.46 4.34
C ALA A 292 11.58 -24.47 5.16
N ILE A 293 10.40 -24.86 4.66
CA ILE A 293 9.45 -25.70 5.42
C ILE A 293 9.49 -27.19 5.03
N PHE A 294 10.11 -27.55 3.90
CA PHE A 294 10.16 -28.94 3.45
C PHE A 294 11.21 -29.74 4.22
N ASN A 295 10.78 -30.82 4.87
CA ASN A 295 11.66 -31.66 5.70
C ASN A 295 12.64 -32.52 4.90
N GLY A 296 12.41 -32.74 3.59
CA GLY A 296 13.31 -33.45 2.67
C GLY A 296 14.25 -32.54 1.91
N ASP A 297 14.96 -33.07 0.92
CA ASP A 297 15.68 -32.32 -0.09
C ASP A 297 14.71 -31.91 -1.22
N LEU A 298 14.27 -30.65 -1.23
CA LEU A 298 13.29 -30.16 -2.20
C LEU A 298 13.86 -30.15 -3.64
N SER A 299 15.18 -29.99 -3.80
CA SER A 299 15.82 -30.00 -5.13
C SER A 299 15.70 -31.35 -5.82
N MET A 300 15.62 -32.44 -5.05
CA MET A 300 15.40 -33.81 -5.54
C MET A 300 13.93 -34.13 -5.77
N SER A 301 13.02 -33.29 -5.26
CA SER A 301 11.56 -33.45 -5.36
C SER A 301 10.99 -32.52 -6.43
N GLN A 302 11.32 -32.77 -7.70
CA GLN A 302 10.99 -31.91 -8.83
C GLN A 302 9.49 -31.56 -8.91
N GLU A 303 8.61 -32.48 -8.56
CA GLU A 303 7.18 -32.27 -8.54
C GLU A 303 6.80 -31.17 -7.53
N HIS A 304 7.22 -31.29 -6.26
CA HIS A 304 6.91 -30.29 -5.23
C HIS A 304 7.54 -28.93 -5.54
N LEU A 305 8.78 -28.93 -6.05
CA LEU A 305 9.48 -27.73 -6.48
C LEU A 305 8.68 -26.98 -7.56
N MET A 306 8.25 -27.69 -8.60
CA MET A 306 7.50 -27.10 -9.71
C MET A 306 6.10 -26.66 -9.28
N ASN A 307 5.43 -27.42 -8.43
CA ASN A 307 4.11 -27.03 -7.93
C ASN A 307 4.19 -25.74 -7.10
N CYS A 308 5.19 -25.59 -6.22
CA CYS A 308 5.41 -24.34 -5.47
C CYS A 308 5.76 -23.17 -6.39
N PHE A 309 6.52 -23.39 -7.45
CA PHE A 309 6.78 -22.37 -8.48
C PHE A 309 5.49 -21.94 -9.19
N TYR A 310 4.66 -22.90 -9.65
CA TYR A 310 3.40 -22.61 -10.32
C TYR A 310 2.37 -21.95 -9.41
N ILE A 311 2.33 -22.26 -8.11
CA ILE A 311 1.51 -21.55 -7.13
C ILE A 311 1.88 -20.06 -7.08
N GLY A 312 3.18 -19.74 -7.15
CA GLY A 312 3.66 -18.36 -7.10
C GLY A 312 3.28 -17.51 -8.32
N ILE A 313 3.22 -18.10 -9.52
CA ILE A 313 3.03 -17.32 -10.76
C ILE A 313 1.75 -16.48 -10.74
N PRO A 314 0.54 -17.03 -10.56
CA PRO A 314 -0.69 -16.23 -10.57
C PRO A 314 -0.71 -15.19 -9.44
N MET A 315 -0.18 -15.52 -8.27
CA MET A 315 -0.13 -14.61 -7.12
C MET A 315 0.77 -13.40 -7.39
N GLY A 316 1.94 -13.62 -7.96
CA GLY A 316 2.85 -12.56 -8.38
C GLY A 316 2.26 -11.68 -9.49
N LEU A 317 1.60 -12.26 -10.49
CA LEU A 317 0.93 -11.54 -11.57
C LEU A 317 -0.19 -10.63 -11.03
N LEU A 318 -1.02 -11.13 -10.12
CA LEU A 318 -2.09 -10.33 -9.53
C LEU A 318 -1.55 -9.20 -8.62
N THR A 319 -0.46 -9.46 -7.91
CA THR A 319 0.23 -8.40 -7.12
C THR A 319 0.84 -7.34 -8.05
N THR A 320 1.36 -7.74 -9.21
CA THR A 320 1.82 -6.81 -10.25
C THR A 320 0.67 -5.94 -10.78
N ASN A 321 -0.54 -6.49 -10.95
CA ASN A 321 -1.70 -5.70 -11.33
C ASN A 321 -2.14 -4.70 -10.24
N ILE A 322 -1.92 -5.00 -8.94
CA ILE A 322 -2.12 -4.02 -7.86
C ILE A 322 -1.14 -2.86 -8.02
N LEU A 323 0.14 -3.13 -8.27
CA LEU A 323 1.12 -2.08 -8.54
C LEU A 323 0.69 -1.26 -9.77
N LEU A 324 0.48 -1.92 -10.90
CA LEU A 324 0.18 -1.27 -12.18
C LEU A 324 -1.03 -0.34 -12.09
N ILE A 325 -2.13 -0.75 -11.44
CA ILE A 325 -3.33 0.10 -11.33
C ILE A 325 -3.10 1.30 -10.41
N ASN A 326 -2.23 1.17 -9.39
CA ASN A 326 -1.87 2.25 -8.48
C ASN A 326 -0.93 3.29 -9.14
N GLU A 327 -0.24 2.93 -10.21
CA GLU A 327 0.59 3.86 -11.00
C GLU A 327 -0.22 4.84 -11.86
N PHE A 328 -1.51 4.55 -12.11
CA PHE A 328 -2.35 5.43 -12.95
C PHE A 328 -2.56 6.83 -12.35
N PRO A 329 -2.99 6.98 -11.09
CA PRO A 329 -3.11 8.30 -10.48
C PRO A 329 -1.75 8.98 -10.29
N ASP A 330 -0.68 8.21 -10.05
CA ASP A 330 0.64 8.72 -9.72
C ASP A 330 1.46 9.12 -10.98
N MET A 331 0.99 8.79 -12.19
CA MET A 331 1.73 8.93 -13.46
C MET A 331 2.38 10.31 -13.65
N LYS A 332 1.68 11.39 -13.30
CA LYS A 332 2.17 12.77 -13.54
C LYS A 332 3.33 13.13 -12.63
N SER A 333 3.21 12.85 -11.34
CA SER A 333 4.27 13.08 -10.34
C SER A 333 5.46 12.17 -10.57
N ASP A 334 5.22 10.90 -10.85
CA ASP A 334 6.27 9.91 -11.09
C ASP A 334 7.10 10.25 -12.34
N LYS A 335 6.46 10.75 -13.38
CA LYS A 335 7.16 11.27 -14.56
C LYS A 335 8.07 12.46 -14.21
N ASN A 336 7.62 13.40 -13.40
CA ASN A 336 8.38 14.59 -13.01
C ASN A 336 9.60 14.23 -12.14
N THR A 337 9.50 13.18 -11.32
CA THR A 337 10.58 12.71 -10.43
C THR A 337 11.43 11.59 -11.05
N GLY A 338 11.20 11.28 -12.34
CA GLY A 338 11.99 10.31 -13.09
C GLY A 338 11.67 8.84 -12.79
N LYS A 339 10.54 8.54 -12.14
CA LYS A 339 10.01 7.17 -12.02
C LYS A 339 9.35 6.74 -13.34
N ASN A 340 10.11 6.08 -14.20
CA ASN A 340 9.64 5.66 -15.53
C ASN A 340 9.08 4.23 -15.51
N HIS A 341 8.07 3.93 -14.68
CA HIS A 341 7.32 2.67 -14.68
C HIS A 341 6.47 2.47 -15.96
N LEU A 342 5.75 1.37 -16.09
CA LEU A 342 5.03 1.02 -17.32
C LEU A 342 3.98 2.08 -17.70
N VAL A 343 3.22 2.62 -16.73
CA VAL A 343 2.18 3.62 -17.03
C VAL A 343 2.79 4.94 -17.50
N VAL A 344 3.93 5.37 -16.95
CA VAL A 344 4.67 6.54 -17.46
C VAL A 344 5.22 6.27 -18.86
N THR A 345 5.71 5.06 -19.11
CA THR A 345 6.37 4.69 -20.37
C THR A 345 5.38 4.57 -21.53
N PHE A 346 4.24 3.89 -21.33
CA PHE A 346 3.26 3.59 -22.39
C PHE A 346 2.01 4.48 -22.35
N GLY A 347 1.82 5.21 -21.25
CA GLY A 347 0.62 6.02 -21.01
C GLY A 347 -0.56 5.19 -20.50
N LYS A 348 -1.48 5.85 -19.78
CA LYS A 348 -2.66 5.23 -19.16
C LYS A 348 -3.49 4.42 -20.16
N LYS A 349 -3.68 4.93 -21.40
CA LYS A 349 -4.50 4.29 -22.43
C LYS A 349 -3.98 2.92 -22.87
N ALA A 350 -2.67 2.77 -23.02
CA ALA A 350 -2.05 1.49 -23.38
C ALA A 350 -1.95 0.56 -22.17
N SER A 351 -1.65 1.10 -20.99
CA SER A 351 -1.45 0.32 -19.77
C SER A 351 -2.71 -0.43 -19.31
N ARG A 352 -3.92 0.01 -19.71
CA ARG A 352 -5.15 -0.79 -19.51
C ARG A 352 -5.04 -2.19 -20.12
N TRP A 353 -4.45 -2.29 -21.31
CA TRP A 353 -4.28 -3.57 -21.99
C TRP A 353 -3.17 -4.41 -21.35
N ILE A 354 -2.13 -3.77 -20.83
CA ILE A 354 -1.11 -4.48 -20.04
C ILE A 354 -1.75 -5.13 -18.81
N TYR A 355 -2.64 -4.40 -18.10
CA TYR A 355 -3.42 -4.95 -16.99
C TYR A 355 -4.22 -6.19 -17.40
N LEU A 356 -4.93 -6.14 -18.54
CA LEU A 356 -5.69 -7.28 -19.05
C LEU A 356 -4.80 -8.46 -19.40
N ILE A 357 -3.66 -8.22 -20.07
CA ILE A 357 -2.70 -9.27 -20.41
C ILE A 357 -2.22 -9.97 -19.14
N ILE A 358 -1.81 -9.23 -18.11
CA ILE A 358 -1.38 -9.80 -16.83
C ILE A 358 -2.52 -10.60 -16.17
N LEU A 359 -3.76 -10.11 -16.21
CA LEU A 359 -4.93 -10.83 -15.69
C LEU A 359 -5.15 -12.16 -16.44
N LEU A 360 -5.07 -12.14 -17.78
CA LEU A 360 -5.22 -13.35 -18.60
C LEU A 360 -4.07 -14.35 -18.36
N LEU A 361 -2.85 -13.87 -18.15
CA LEU A 361 -1.72 -14.71 -17.76
C LEU A 361 -1.93 -15.34 -16.38
N ALA A 362 -2.54 -14.62 -15.43
CA ALA A 362 -2.91 -15.16 -14.12
C ALA A 362 -3.99 -16.27 -14.24
N VAL A 363 -5.01 -16.07 -15.08
CA VAL A 363 -6.02 -17.09 -15.41
C VAL A 363 -5.34 -18.33 -16.01
N TYR A 364 -4.53 -18.14 -17.03
CA TYR A 364 -3.83 -19.25 -17.73
C TYR A 364 -2.88 -20.00 -16.78
N SER A 365 -2.08 -19.31 -15.98
CA SER A 365 -1.16 -19.94 -15.04
C SER A 365 -1.87 -20.73 -13.94
N THR A 366 -3.06 -20.26 -13.49
CA THR A 366 -3.90 -21.00 -12.55
C THR A 366 -4.47 -22.27 -13.22
N TYR A 367 -4.85 -22.20 -14.48
CA TYR A 367 -5.29 -23.37 -15.24
C TYR A 367 -4.17 -24.41 -15.41
N VAL A 368 -2.93 -23.94 -15.68
CA VAL A 368 -1.76 -24.84 -15.72
C VAL A 368 -1.52 -25.50 -14.36
N LEU A 369 -1.64 -24.74 -13.26
CA LEU A 369 -1.54 -25.27 -11.90
C LEU A 369 -2.61 -26.33 -11.63
N ALA A 370 -3.88 -26.08 -12.01
CA ALA A 370 -4.97 -27.03 -11.86
C ALA A 370 -4.71 -28.36 -12.57
N ASN A 371 -4.22 -28.30 -13.82
CA ASN A 371 -3.86 -29.50 -14.57
C ASN A 371 -2.68 -30.26 -13.97
N ASN A 372 -1.64 -29.54 -13.51
CA ASN A 372 -0.46 -30.18 -12.91
C ASN A 372 -0.80 -30.91 -11.60
N LEU A 373 -1.69 -30.34 -10.80
CA LEU A 373 -2.14 -30.94 -9.54
C LEU A 373 -3.27 -31.94 -9.72
N GLY A 374 -3.92 -31.98 -10.89
CA GLY A 374 -5.15 -32.77 -11.09
C GLY A 374 -6.30 -32.30 -10.18
N ASN A 375 -6.31 -31.02 -9.79
CA ASN A 375 -7.24 -30.46 -8.81
C ASN A 375 -8.27 -29.53 -9.51
N ASP A 376 -9.44 -30.08 -9.81
CA ASP A 376 -10.52 -29.35 -10.48
C ASP A 376 -11.14 -28.25 -9.60
N LEU A 377 -10.93 -28.25 -8.28
CA LEU A 377 -11.42 -27.17 -7.42
C LEU A 377 -10.75 -25.84 -7.74
N LEU A 378 -9.56 -25.84 -8.35
CA LEU A 378 -8.89 -24.64 -8.84
C LEU A 378 -9.65 -23.92 -9.97
N LEU A 379 -10.67 -24.55 -10.57
CA LEU A 379 -11.59 -23.86 -11.48
C LEU A 379 -12.41 -22.77 -10.77
N ILE A 380 -12.59 -22.86 -9.42
CA ILE A 380 -13.30 -21.85 -8.62
C ILE A 380 -12.53 -20.50 -8.63
N PRO A 381 -11.25 -20.43 -8.21
CA PRO A 381 -10.49 -19.19 -8.33
C PRO A 381 -10.29 -18.72 -9.77
N ILE A 382 -10.25 -19.61 -10.78
CA ILE A 382 -10.26 -19.21 -12.19
C ILE A 382 -11.56 -18.48 -12.56
N ALA A 383 -12.72 -19.02 -12.19
CA ALA A 383 -14.01 -18.37 -12.43
C ALA A 383 -14.08 -16.98 -11.75
N LEU A 384 -13.54 -16.85 -10.52
CA LEU A 384 -13.42 -15.58 -9.82
C LEU A 384 -12.61 -14.56 -10.65
N LEU A 385 -11.44 -14.95 -11.17
CA LEU A 385 -10.59 -14.06 -11.97
C LEU A 385 -11.31 -13.63 -13.26
N VAL A 386 -12.01 -14.54 -13.94
CA VAL A 386 -12.72 -14.24 -15.18
C VAL A 386 -13.88 -13.28 -14.90
N LEU A 387 -14.73 -13.56 -13.91
CA LEU A 387 -15.95 -12.79 -13.65
C LEU A 387 -15.62 -11.46 -12.96
N TYR A 388 -14.94 -11.51 -11.83
CA TYR A 388 -14.67 -10.31 -11.05
C TYR A 388 -13.52 -9.48 -11.67
N GLY A 389 -12.48 -10.12 -12.19
CA GLY A 389 -11.42 -9.45 -12.93
C GLY A 389 -11.94 -8.79 -14.22
N GLY A 390 -12.84 -9.44 -14.94
CA GLY A 390 -13.54 -8.86 -16.11
C GLY A 390 -14.35 -7.62 -15.74
N TYR A 391 -15.08 -7.65 -14.60
CA TYR A 391 -15.76 -6.48 -14.07
C TYR A 391 -14.77 -5.33 -13.76
N ILE A 392 -13.70 -5.61 -13.02
CA ILE A 392 -12.66 -4.61 -12.66
C ILE A 392 -12.05 -4.01 -13.93
N PHE A 393 -11.70 -4.85 -14.91
CA PHE A 393 -11.19 -4.38 -16.20
C PHE A 393 -12.20 -3.48 -16.92
N SER A 394 -13.50 -3.77 -16.87
CA SER A 394 -14.53 -2.91 -17.46
C SER A 394 -14.57 -1.52 -16.82
N VAL A 395 -14.40 -1.44 -15.50
CA VAL A 395 -14.29 -0.17 -14.77
C VAL A 395 -13.00 0.56 -15.17
N LEU A 396 -11.85 -0.12 -15.13
CA LEU A 396 -10.57 0.43 -15.57
C LEU A 396 -10.65 0.96 -17.00
N TYR A 397 -11.23 0.19 -17.92
CA TYR A 397 -11.36 0.56 -19.32
C TYR A 397 -12.11 1.87 -19.51
N LYS A 398 -13.20 2.09 -18.76
CA LYS A 398 -14.07 3.27 -18.85
C LYS A 398 -13.55 4.47 -18.03
N LYS A 399 -12.87 4.22 -16.89
CA LYS A 399 -12.58 5.22 -15.87
C LYS A 399 -11.09 5.48 -15.62
N TYR A 400 -10.20 4.97 -16.48
CA TYR A 400 -8.74 4.98 -16.32
C TYR A 400 -8.11 6.38 -16.10
N ASP A 401 -8.81 7.45 -16.46
CA ASP A 401 -8.33 8.85 -16.35
C ASP A 401 -9.27 9.72 -15.49
N THR A 402 -10.03 9.11 -14.61
CA THR A 402 -10.95 9.79 -13.70
C THR A 402 -10.72 9.34 -12.24
N ARG A 403 -11.20 10.14 -11.27
CA ARG A 403 -11.14 9.77 -9.84
C ARG A 403 -11.96 8.51 -9.51
N GLU A 404 -12.91 8.13 -10.33
CA GLU A 404 -13.71 6.91 -10.15
C GLU A 404 -12.88 5.62 -10.35
N LEU A 405 -11.66 5.73 -10.90
CA LEU A 405 -10.70 4.63 -10.99
C LEU A 405 -10.41 4.00 -9.62
N VAL A 406 -10.55 4.73 -8.52
CA VAL A 406 -10.34 4.22 -7.16
C VAL A 406 -11.16 2.93 -6.88
N THR A 407 -12.32 2.78 -7.50
CA THR A 407 -13.13 1.55 -7.41
C THR A 407 -12.39 0.34 -7.99
N ALA A 408 -11.70 0.53 -9.11
CA ALA A 408 -10.91 -0.56 -9.72
C ALA A 408 -9.63 -0.85 -8.93
N ASN A 409 -9.01 0.16 -8.29
CA ASN A 409 -7.86 -0.04 -7.41
C ASN A 409 -8.24 -0.95 -6.23
N TRP A 410 -9.30 -0.59 -5.48
CA TRP A 410 -9.80 -1.43 -4.38
C TRP A 410 -10.27 -2.80 -4.85
N GLY A 411 -10.96 -2.85 -6.01
CA GLY A 411 -11.38 -4.10 -6.64
C GLY A 411 -10.21 -5.03 -6.92
N THR A 412 -9.09 -4.51 -7.44
CA THR A 412 -7.89 -5.30 -7.76
C THR A 412 -7.24 -5.89 -6.49
N ILE A 413 -7.12 -5.09 -5.41
CA ILE A 413 -6.60 -5.54 -4.12
C ILE A 413 -7.49 -6.64 -3.54
N THR A 414 -8.81 -6.41 -3.54
CA THR A 414 -9.80 -7.37 -3.02
C THR A 414 -9.80 -8.67 -3.85
N MET A 415 -9.74 -8.56 -5.18
CA MET A 415 -9.67 -9.71 -6.09
C MET A 415 -8.45 -10.57 -5.79
N GLN A 416 -7.27 -9.97 -5.65
CA GLN A 416 -6.03 -10.69 -5.33
C GLN A 416 -6.17 -11.44 -3.99
N ALA A 417 -6.67 -10.78 -2.94
CA ALA A 417 -6.83 -11.40 -1.63
C ALA A 417 -7.81 -12.58 -1.67
N ILE A 418 -9.01 -12.40 -2.26
CA ILE A 418 -10.02 -13.46 -2.38
C ILE A 418 -9.50 -14.62 -3.24
N PHE A 419 -8.82 -14.32 -4.36
CA PHE A 419 -8.20 -15.34 -5.20
C PHE A 419 -7.20 -16.18 -4.41
N CYS A 420 -6.26 -15.54 -3.70
CA CYS A 420 -5.26 -16.27 -2.93
C CYS A 420 -5.87 -17.11 -1.82
N ILE A 421 -6.91 -16.60 -1.11
CA ILE A 421 -7.64 -17.35 -0.11
C ILE A 421 -8.34 -18.58 -0.75
N ALA A 422 -8.98 -18.40 -1.90
CA ALA A 422 -9.61 -19.49 -2.62
C ALA A 422 -8.59 -20.57 -3.03
N VAL A 423 -7.41 -20.16 -3.54
CA VAL A 423 -6.31 -21.10 -3.83
C VAL A 423 -5.85 -21.82 -2.57
N CYS A 424 -5.65 -21.13 -1.44
CA CYS A 424 -5.29 -21.79 -0.17
C CYS A 424 -6.31 -22.87 0.23
N ILE A 425 -7.62 -22.55 0.13
CA ILE A 425 -8.68 -23.48 0.47
C ILE A 425 -8.66 -24.70 -0.47
N THR A 426 -8.55 -24.47 -1.79
CA THR A 426 -8.56 -25.57 -2.79
C THR A 426 -7.34 -26.46 -2.72
N LEU A 427 -6.21 -25.99 -2.19
CA LEU A 427 -4.99 -26.78 -2.01
C LEU A 427 -5.02 -27.67 -0.75
N LEU A 428 -5.98 -27.47 0.16
CA LEU A 428 -6.19 -28.31 1.33
C LEU A 428 -7.02 -29.57 1.05
N PHE A 429 -7.71 -29.60 -0.07
CA PHE A 429 -8.63 -30.68 -0.50
C PHE A 429 -8.17 -31.26 -1.84
#